data_ea94d629ef5a35c14c6ca10ad7e6f82f
#
_entry.id   ea94d629ef5a35c14c6ca10ad7e6f82f
#
_cell.length_a   1.000
_cell.length_b   1.000
_cell.length_c   1.000
_cell.angle_alpha   90.00
_cell.angle_beta   90.00
_cell.angle_gamma   90.00
#
_symmetry.space_group_name_H-M   'P 1'
#
loop_
_entity.id
_entity.type
_entity.pdbx_description
1 polymer ?
#
loop_
_entity_poly.entity_id
_entity_poly.type
_entity_poly.pdbx_seq_one_letter_code
_entity_poly.pdbx_strand_id
1 'polypeptide(L)'
;DRGLDSVAVIKLVKHLVDNGNAQCVLGNHELNILIHSKREGNGWFFGSPHEDDDKKFNSKEASLHDREMIIHFLSTLPLVLESEKIRVVHACWDNASIASLMKDKSKSVKEAYDLFTKRIEEHLTKSGIAQKARKEELGYEFQLKDIYSKVPFLKNLAHKHVVEQMNNPVKVVTSGTEAFADDMFFAGGIWRMVKRLKWWDQYESDIPVVVGHYWRNFNKREKKRDLFQHIDPLHWFGAKKNVFCIDYSVGKRYEDRQHQREFYNK
;
A
#
# COMPACT_ATOMS: atom_id res chain seq x y z
N ASP A 1 -5.40 -10.55 -0.72
CA ASP A 1 -6.66 -9.91 -1.14
C ASP A 1 -6.94 -10.17 -2.63
N ARG A 2 -8.16 -9.78 -3.06
CA ARG A 2 -8.54 -9.78 -4.48
C ARG A 2 -8.48 -11.15 -5.16
N GLY A 3 -8.81 -12.19 -4.43
CA GLY A 3 -8.91 -13.57 -4.90
C GLY A 3 -10.00 -14.33 -4.15
N LEU A 4 -10.25 -15.56 -4.60
CA LEU A 4 -11.32 -16.40 -4.03
C LEU A 4 -11.06 -16.84 -2.58
N ASP A 5 -9.78 -17.08 -2.22
CA ASP A 5 -9.43 -17.68 -0.94
C ASP A 5 -8.12 -17.11 -0.40
N SER A 6 -8.23 -15.92 0.20
CA SER A 6 -7.09 -15.25 0.82
C SER A 6 -6.53 -16.02 2.02
N VAL A 7 -7.40 -16.75 2.73
CA VAL A 7 -7.00 -17.60 3.87
C VAL A 7 -6.08 -18.74 3.39
N ALA A 8 -6.45 -19.41 2.31
CA ALA A 8 -5.62 -20.49 1.75
C ALA A 8 -4.26 -19.98 1.29
N VAL A 9 -4.20 -18.78 0.68
CA VAL A 9 -2.93 -18.15 0.29
C VAL A 9 -2.06 -17.89 1.51
N ILE A 10 -2.61 -17.31 2.57
CA ILE A 10 -1.85 -17.02 3.79
C ILE A 10 -1.36 -18.32 4.45
N LYS A 11 -2.20 -19.37 4.53
CA LYS A 11 -1.80 -20.69 5.06
C LYS A 11 -0.63 -21.28 4.27
N LEU A 12 -0.67 -21.18 2.93
CA LEU A 12 0.42 -21.65 2.08
C LEU A 12 1.71 -20.85 2.32
N VAL A 13 1.63 -19.51 2.32
CA VAL A 13 2.81 -18.66 2.56
C VAL A 13 3.38 -18.92 3.95
N LYS A 14 2.52 -19.00 4.98
CA LYS A 14 2.93 -19.33 6.34
C LYS A 14 3.65 -20.67 6.40
N HIS A 15 3.10 -21.70 5.76
CA HIS A 15 3.72 -23.02 5.70
C HIS A 15 5.13 -22.97 5.08
N LEU A 16 5.29 -22.24 4.00
CA LEU A 16 6.60 -22.08 3.35
C LEU A 16 7.60 -21.31 4.21
N VAL A 17 7.14 -20.26 4.90
CA VAL A 17 7.99 -19.47 5.82
C VAL A 17 8.38 -20.27 7.04
N ASP A 18 7.45 -20.95 7.69
CA ASP A 18 7.70 -21.77 8.89
C ASP A 18 8.70 -22.90 8.62
N ASN A 19 8.72 -23.44 7.40
CA ASN A 19 9.66 -24.50 7.01
C ASN A 19 10.97 -23.96 6.41
N GLY A 20 11.20 -22.65 6.44
CA GLY A 20 12.42 -22.01 5.91
C GLY A 20 12.56 -22.05 4.38
N ASN A 21 11.49 -22.38 3.65
CA ASN A 21 11.47 -22.47 2.19
C ASN A 21 11.12 -21.13 1.51
N ALA A 22 10.71 -20.13 2.28
CA ALA A 22 10.42 -18.78 1.79
C ALA A 22 10.68 -17.73 2.87
N GLN A 23 10.82 -16.48 2.43
CA GLN A 23 10.77 -15.30 3.27
C GLN A 23 9.68 -14.38 2.73
N CYS A 24 9.05 -13.60 3.61
CA CYS A 24 7.97 -12.70 3.26
C CYS A 24 8.11 -11.38 4.00
N VAL A 25 7.81 -10.26 3.34
CA VAL A 25 7.72 -8.95 3.97
C VAL A 25 6.27 -8.54 4.16
N LEU A 26 6.00 -7.73 5.17
CA LEU A 26 4.67 -7.20 5.45
C LEU A 26 4.30 -6.11 4.43
N GLY A 27 3.12 -6.25 3.82
CA GLY A 27 2.53 -5.25 2.95
C GLY A 27 1.54 -4.31 3.65
N ASN A 28 1.09 -3.28 2.93
CA ASN A 28 0.14 -2.31 3.50
C ASN A 28 -1.26 -2.91 3.76
N HIS A 29 -1.70 -3.90 2.98
CA HIS A 29 -2.98 -4.57 3.22
C HIS A 29 -2.92 -5.44 4.48
N GLU A 30 -1.82 -6.13 4.70
CA GLU A 30 -1.56 -6.92 5.89
C GLU A 30 -1.37 -6.02 7.12
N LEU A 31 -0.70 -4.87 6.95
CA LEU A 31 -0.61 -3.85 8.00
C LEU A 31 -2.00 -3.35 8.43
N ASN A 32 -2.90 -3.10 7.47
CA ASN A 32 -4.27 -2.69 7.77
C ASN A 32 -5.00 -3.71 8.67
N ILE A 33 -4.77 -5.00 8.45
CA ILE A 33 -5.30 -6.07 9.32
C ILE A 33 -4.73 -5.95 10.73
N LEU A 34 -3.41 -5.80 10.87
CA LEU A 34 -2.72 -5.70 12.16
C LEU A 34 -3.15 -4.49 13.00
N ILE A 35 -3.41 -3.36 12.35
CA ILE A 35 -3.86 -2.12 13.02
C ILE A 35 -5.38 -2.00 13.12
N HIS A 36 -6.12 -3.05 12.76
CA HIS A 36 -7.59 -3.10 12.74
C HIS A 36 -8.24 -1.94 11.94
N SER A 37 -7.61 -1.54 10.85
CA SER A 37 -8.11 -0.52 9.92
C SER A 37 -8.70 -1.16 8.68
N LYS A 38 -10.02 -1.40 8.67
CA LYS A 38 -10.72 -1.92 7.48
C LYS A 38 -10.51 -0.98 6.30
N ARG A 39 -10.05 -1.53 5.19
CA ARG A 39 -9.86 -0.85 3.90
C ARG A 39 -10.45 -1.69 2.79
N GLU A 40 -10.60 -1.08 1.61
CA GLU A 40 -11.00 -1.80 0.40
C GLU A 40 -10.09 -3.01 0.16
N GLY A 41 -10.69 -4.19 -0.07
CA GLY A 41 -9.99 -5.46 -0.25
C GLY A 41 -9.75 -6.26 1.04
N ASN A 42 -10.05 -5.73 2.23
CA ASN A 42 -9.88 -6.46 3.50
C ASN A 42 -11.21 -7.01 4.08
N GLY A 43 -12.33 -6.87 3.39
CA GLY A 43 -13.65 -7.31 3.86
C GLY A 43 -13.71 -8.79 4.23
N TRP A 44 -13.01 -9.64 3.46
CA TRP A 44 -12.88 -11.06 3.73
C TRP A 44 -12.33 -11.37 5.13
N PHE A 45 -11.47 -10.51 5.68
CA PHE A 45 -10.91 -10.65 7.02
C PHE A 45 -11.86 -10.08 8.09
N PHE A 46 -12.50 -8.93 7.82
CA PHE A 46 -13.32 -8.22 8.80
C PHE A 46 -14.79 -8.66 8.85
N GLY A 47 -15.18 -9.70 8.11
CA GLY A 47 -16.55 -10.23 8.14
C GLY A 47 -17.55 -9.46 7.28
N SER A 48 -17.07 -8.77 6.27
CA SER A 48 -17.92 -8.08 5.29
C SER A 48 -17.46 -8.33 3.85
N PRO A 49 -17.40 -9.62 3.44
CA PRO A 49 -16.87 -10.01 2.12
C PRO A 49 -17.75 -9.57 0.94
N HIS A 50 -18.93 -9.02 1.22
CA HIS A 50 -19.89 -8.59 0.19
C HIS A 50 -19.79 -7.11 -0.13
N GLU A 51 -18.88 -6.40 0.51
CA GLU A 51 -18.60 -5.01 0.26
C GLU A 51 -17.39 -4.87 -0.66
N ASP A 52 -17.42 -3.88 -1.53
CA ASP A 52 -16.29 -3.45 -2.38
C ASP A 52 -15.71 -4.57 -3.29
N ASP A 53 -14.42 -4.66 -3.32
CA ASP A 53 -13.62 -5.60 -4.12
C ASP A 53 -13.88 -7.07 -3.76
N ASP A 54 -14.22 -7.37 -2.50
CA ASP A 54 -14.43 -8.75 -2.06
C ASP A 54 -15.66 -9.39 -2.71
N LYS A 55 -16.72 -8.61 -2.93
CA LYS A 55 -17.89 -9.05 -3.69
C LYS A 55 -17.53 -9.41 -5.12
N LYS A 56 -16.70 -8.60 -5.76
CA LYS A 56 -16.25 -8.79 -7.14
C LYS A 56 -15.46 -10.08 -7.31
N PHE A 57 -14.63 -10.43 -6.33
CA PHE A 57 -13.79 -11.62 -6.35
C PHE A 57 -14.44 -12.84 -5.71
N ASN A 58 -15.67 -12.70 -5.18
CA ASN A 58 -16.36 -13.75 -4.43
C ASN A 58 -15.47 -14.36 -3.33
N SER A 59 -14.81 -13.48 -2.59
CA SER A 59 -13.83 -13.85 -1.57
C SER A 59 -14.50 -14.60 -0.42
N LYS A 60 -13.88 -15.68 0.04
CA LYS A 60 -14.32 -16.40 1.24
C LYS A 60 -13.97 -15.61 2.49
N GLU A 61 -14.91 -15.54 3.42
CA GLU A 61 -14.69 -14.95 4.73
C GLU A 61 -13.78 -15.80 5.61
N ALA A 62 -12.88 -15.16 6.33
CA ALA A 62 -12.03 -15.82 7.32
C ALA A 62 -12.84 -16.20 8.56
N SER A 63 -12.73 -17.44 9.04
CA SER A 63 -13.27 -17.85 10.33
C SER A 63 -12.57 -17.15 11.49
N LEU A 64 -13.16 -17.12 12.67
CA LEU A 64 -12.52 -16.53 13.86
C LEU A 64 -11.15 -17.19 14.15
N HIS A 65 -11.08 -18.50 14.04
CA HIS A 65 -9.83 -19.25 14.22
C HIS A 65 -8.78 -18.87 13.16
N ASP A 66 -9.18 -18.71 11.89
CA ASP A 66 -8.26 -18.27 10.84
C ASP A 66 -7.76 -16.84 11.10
N ARG A 67 -8.63 -15.95 11.59
CA ARG A 67 -8.23 -14.55 11.91
C ARG A 67 -7.15 -14.49 12.99
N GLU A 68 -7.26 -15.30 14.05
CA GLU A 68 -6.23 -15.38 15.11
C GLU A 68 -4.89 -15.87 14.54
N MET A 69 -4.91 -16.95 13.77
CA MET A 69 -3.72 -17.49 13.12
C MET A 69 -3.09 -16.45 12.17
N ILE A 70 -3.91 -15.73 11.39
CA ILE A 70 -3.46 -14.72 10.45
C ILE A 70 -2.78 -13.55 11.19
N ILE A 71 -3.42 -12.99 12.21
CA ILE A 71 -2.83 -11.90 13.01
C ILE A 71 -1.49 -12.34 13.59
N HIS A 72 -1.43 -13.55 14.17
CA HIS A 72 -0.18 -14.06 14.73
C HIS A 72 0.90 -14.15 13.65
N PHE A 73 0.63 -14.77 12.51
CA PHE A 73 1.60 -14.89 11.43
C PHE A 73 2.05 -13.53 10.88
N LEU A 74 1.11 -12.64 10.57
CA LEU A 74 1.43 -11.31 10.03
C LEU A 74 2.28 -10.48 11.02
N SER A 75 2.07 -10.64 12.32
CA SER A 75 2.86 -9.94 13.35
C SER A 75 4.33 -10.39 13.40
N THR A 76 4.67 -11.54 12.85
CA THR A 76 6.05 -12.05 12.78
C THR A 76 6.80 -11.59 11.54
N LEU A 77 6.10 -11.05 10.55
CA LEU A 77 6.72 -10.66 9.28
C LEU A 77 7.55 -9.39 9.40
N PRO A 78 8.79 -9.38 8.85
CA PRO A 78 9.61 -8.19 8.77
C PRO A 78 9.04 -7.19 7.75
N LEU A 79 9.40 -5.92 7.90
CA LEU A 79 9.08 -4.86 6.93
C LEU A 79 10.01 -4.87 5.71
N VAL A 80 11.25 -5.29 5.91
CA VAL A 80 12.29 -5.36 4.87
C VAL A 80 13.12 -6.62 5.01
N LEU A 81 13.65 -7.09 3.90
CA LEU A 81 14.68 -8.12 3.86
C LEU A 81 15.90 -7.56 3.13
N GLU A 82 17.08 -7.80 3.66
CA GLU A 82 18.34 -7.34 3.10
C GLU A 82 19.40 -8.42 3.13
N SER A 83 20.12 -8.54 2.03
CA SER A 83 21.37 -9.28 1.93
C SER A 83 22.39 -8.43 1.16
N GLU A 84 23.62 -8.91 1.05
CA GLU A 84 24.64 -8.26 0.21
C GLU A 84 24.28 -8.20 -1.29
N LYS A 85 23.35 -9.02 -1.74
CA LYS A 85 23.02 -9.20 -3.17
C LYS A 85 21.65 -8.67 -3.56
N ILE A 86 20.71 -8.55 -2.62
CA ILE A 86 19.33 -8.16 -2.92
C ILE A 86 18.62 -7.62 -1.69
N ARG A 87 17.75 -6.67 -1.95
CA ARG A 87 16.80 -6.07 -1.00
C ARG A 87 15.38 -6.35 -1.42
N VAL A 88 14.50 -6.61 -0.46
CA VAL A 88 13.07 -6.79 -0.70
C VAL A 88 12.31 -5.92 0.28
N VAL A 89 11.36 -5.17 -0.23
CA VAL A 89 10.44 -4.33 0.54
C VAL A 89 9.09 -4.27 -0.17
N HIS A 90 8.01 -4.06 0.59
CA HIS A 90 6.70 -4.02 -0.07
C HIS A 90 6.54 -2.84 -1.02
N ALA A 91 6.91 -1.62 -0.61
CA ALA A 91 6.72 -0.43 -1.46
C ALA A 91 7.98 0.42 -1.68
N CYS A 92 8.65 0.88 -0.63
CA CYS A 92 9.74 1.85 -0.76
C CYS A 92 10.94 1.46 0.10
N TRP A 93 12.10 1.37 -0.53
CA TRP A 93 13.38 1.27 0.19
C TRP A 93 13.88 2.66 0.55
N ASP A 94 13.45 3.16 1.71
CA ASP A 94 13.89 4.46 2.24
C ASP A 94 14.86 4.27 3.41
N ASN A 95 16.12 4.61 3.18
CA ASN A 95 17.17 4.41 4.19
C ASN A 95 16.89 5.15 5.51
N ALA A 96 16.30 6.35 5.44
CA ALA A 96 15.99 7.14 6.64
C ALA A 96 14.87 6.49 7.47
N SER A 97 13.81 6.03 6.81
CA SER A 97 12.72 5.29 7.45
C SER A 97 13.20 3.98 8.05
N ILE A 98 13.98 3.20 7.30
CA ILE A 98 14.54 1.92 7.77
C ILE A 98 15.44 2.15 8.98
N ALA A 99 16.35 3.14 8.92
CA ALA A 99 17.22 3.47 10.06
C ALA A 99 16.44 3.95 11.29
N SER A 100 15.31 4.65 11.09
CA SER A 100 14.41 5.05 12.18
C SER A 100 13.75 3.83 12.83
N LEU A 101 13.28 2.88 12.02
CA LEU A 101 12.70 1.62 12.52
C LEU A 101 13.71 0.77 13.26
N MET A 102 14.95 0.68 12.77
CA MET A 102 16.03 -0.08 13.45
C MET A 102 16.43 0.52 14.81
N LYS A 103 16.30 1.84 14.99
CA LYS A 103 16.54 2.53 16.26
C LYS A 103 15.35 2.46 17.22
N ASP A 104 14.17 2.16 16.71
CA ASP A 104 12.96 2.07 17.50
C ASP A 104 12.99 0.82 18.38
N LYS A 105 12.49 0.97 19.63
CA LYS A 105 12.46 -0.10 20.63
C LYS A 105 11.13 -0.84 20.69
N SER A 106 10.23 -0.59 19.77
CA SER A 106 8.95 -1.28 19.69
C SER A 106 9.15 -2.77 19.47
N LYS A 107 8.32 -3.58 20.11
CA LYS A 107 8.42 -5.05 20.04
C LYS A 107 7.72 -5.63 18.81
N SER A 108 6.95 -4.82 18.12
CA SER A 108 6.21 -5.24 16.92
C SER A 108 6.03 -4.09 15.94
N VAL A 109 5.74 -4.43 14.67
CA VAL A 109 5.42 -3.45 13.62
C VAL A 109 4.20 -2.61 14.00
N LYS A 110 3.20 -3.21 14.67
CA LYS A 110 2.02 -2.48 15.14
C LYS A 110 2.39 -1.44 16.20
N GLU A 111 3.20 -1.80 17.19
CA GLU A 111 3.65 -0.83 18.22
C GLU A 111 4.44 0.32 17.60
N ALA A 112 5.35 0.04 16.65
CA ALA A 112 6.08 1.07 15.92
C ALA A 112 5.12 1.99 15.17
N TYR A 113 4.17 1.41 14.42
CA TYR A 113 3.15 2.18 13.69
C TYR A 113 2.37 3.12 14.63
N ASP A 114 1.88 2.60 15.76
CA ASP A 114 1.07 3.35 16.73
C ASP A 114 1.90 4.47 17.38
N LEU A 115 3.16 4.20 17.72
CA LEU A 115 4.07 5.19 18.29
C LEU A 115 4.32 6.37 17.34
N PHE A 116 4.66 6.08 16.08
CA PHE A 116 4.87 7.14 15.08
C PHE A 116 3.58 7.89 14.76
N THR A 117 2.45 7.19 14.67
CA THR A 117 1.13 7.81 14.48
C THR A 117 0.82 8.79 15.61
N LYS A 118 1.01 8.40 16.86
CA LYS A 118 0.79 9.28 18.02
C LYS A 118 1.65 10.55 17.96
N ARG A 119 2.94 10.41 17.64
CA ARG A 119 3.85 11.57 17.48
C ARG A 119 3.38 12.52 16.37
N ILE A 120 2.90 11.97 15.28
CA ILE A 120 2.36 12.75 14.16
C ILE A 120 1.09 13.49 14.58
N GLU A 121 0.16 12.85 15.26
CA GLU A 121 -1.07 13.46 15.76
C GLU A 121 -0.78 14.61 16.74
N GLU A 122 0.16 14.41 17.64
CA GLU A 122 0.63 15.47 18.57
C GLU A 122 1.22 16.65 17.80
N HIS A 123 2.06 16.39 16.79
CA HIS A 123 2.64 17.44 15.95
C HIS A 123 1.57 18.20 15.16
N LEU A 124 0.65 17.50 14.49
CA LEU A 124 -0.43 18.09 13.71
C LEU A 124 -1.38 18.92 14.57
N THR A 125 -1.61 18.48 15.80
CA THR A 125 -2.44 19.20 16.77
C THR A 125 -1.74 20.47 17.26
N LYS A 126 -0.49 20.36 17.72
CA LYS A 126 0.32 21.50 18.21
C LYS A 126 0.54 22.58 17.14
N SER A 127 0.72 22.18 15.89
CA SER A 127 0.89 23.10 14.76
C SER A 127 -0.42 23.72 14.24
N GLY A 128 -1.57 23.27 14.74
CA GLY A 128 -2.89 23.69 14.27
C GLY A 128 -3.27 23.18 12.87
N ILE A 129 -2.43 22.34 12.23
CA ILE A 129 -2.69 21.77 10.90
C ILE A 129 -3.92 20.86 10.96
N ALA A 130 -4.04 20.03 12.00
CA ALA A 130 -5.18 19.12 12.17
C ALA A 130 -6.52 19.86 12.13
N GLN A 131 -6.63 20.97 12.87
CA GLN A 131 -7.85 21.78 12.92
C GLN A 131 -8.18 22.43 11.56
N LYS A 132 -7.17 22.99 10.89
CA LYS A 132 -7.34 23.63 9.57
C LYS A 132 -7.73 22.60 8.51
N ALA A 133 -7.07 21.44 8.50
CA ALA A 133 -7.39 20.34 7.59
C ALA A 133 -8.81 19.83 7.79
N ARG A 134 -9.24 19.64 9.04
CA ARG A 134 -10.63 19.24 9.36
C ARG A 134 -11.65 20.27 8.87
N LYS A 135 -11.37 21.57 9.03
CA LYS A 135 -12.24 22.63 8.51
C LYS A 135 -12.37 22.57 6.99
N GLU A 136 -11.25 22.37 6.28
CA GLU A 136 -11.24 22.18 4.83
C GLU A 136 -12.04 20.94 4.41
N GLU A 137 -11.78 19.79 5.05
CA GLU A 137 -12.45 18.52 4.77
C GLU A 137 -13.97 18.61 4.97
N LEU A 138 -14.44 19.16 6.10
CA LEU A 138 -15.86 19.36 6.37
C LEU A 138 -16.51 20.35 5.41
N GLY A 139 -15.79 21.39 4.99
CA GLY A 139 -16.29 22.38 4.01
C GLY A 139 -16.52 21.82 2.61
N TYR A 140 -15.90 20.68 2.29
CA TYR A 140 -15.96 20.05 0.96
C TYR A 140 -16.29 18.55 1.00
N GLU A 141 -16.88 18.06 2.10
CA GLU A 141 -17.07 16.63 2.36
C GLU A 141 -17.78 15.88 1.20
N PHE A 142 -18.86 16.46 0.67
CA PHE A 142 -19.62 15.86 -0.43
C PHE A 142 -18.90 16.05 -1.76
N GLN A 143 -18.37 17.23 -2.00
CA GLN A 143 -17.66 17.56 -3.24
C GLN A 143 -16.37 16.73 -3.41
N LEU A 144 -15.69 16.43 -2.32
CA LEU A 144 -14.50 15.56 -2.35
C LEU A 144 -14.80 14.16 -2.91
N LYS A 145 -16.02 13.66 -2.73
CA LYS A 145 -16.47 12.34 -3.19
C LYS A 145 -17.16 12.37 -4.58
N ASP A 146 -17.40 13.55 -5.14
CA ASP A 146 -18.06 13.71 -6.41
C ASP A 146 -17.07 14.18 -7.50
N ILE A 147 -16.88 13.33 -8.53
CA ILE A 147 -15.98 13.60 -9.65
C ILE A 147 -16.36 14.85 -10.46
N TYR A 148 -17.66 15.21 -10.47
CA TYR A 148 -18.17 16.35 -11.23
C TYR A 148 -18.08 17.67 -10.46
N SER A 149 -17.81 17.61 -9.17
CA SER A 149 -17.65 18.79 -8.33
C SER A 149 -16.31 19.46 -8.53
N LYS A 150 -16.32 20.80 -8.51
CA LYS A 150 -15.11 21.62 -8.48
C LYS A 150 -14.66 21.81 -7.03
N VAL A 151 -13.52 21.23 -6.68
CA VAL A 151 -12.89 21.38 -5.36
C VAL A 151 -11.63 22.23 -5.51
N PRO A 152 -11.38 23.25 -4.67
CA PRO A 152 -10.09 23.94 -4.68
C PRO A 152 -9.00 23.04 -4.08
N PHE A 153 -7.73 23.40 -4.31
CA PHE A 153 -6.62 22.70 -3.67
C PHE A 153 -6.61 23.00 -2.15
N LEU A 154 -6.96 22.00 -1.35
CA LEU A 154 -7.08 22.08 0.12
C LEU A 154 -5.70 21.89 0.76
N LYS A 155 -4.96 22.97 0.93
CA LYS A 155 -3.54 22.94 1.34
C LYS A 155 -3.29 22.28 2.69
N ASN A 156 -4.17 22.54 3.67
CA ASN A 156 -3.97 21.98 5.01
C ASN A 156 -4.34 20.48 5.03
N LEU A 157 -5.36 20.07 4.29
CA LEU A 157 -5.70 18.65 4.11
C LEU A 157 -4.56 17.90 3.40
N ALA A 158 -4.03 18.46 2.33
CA ALA A 158 -2.88 17.90 1.64
C ALA A 158 -1.65 17.82 2.55
N HIS A 159 -1.36 18.87 3.33
CA HIS A 159 -0.24 18.89 4.28
C HIS A 159 -0.39 17.81 5.36
N LYS A 160 -1.59 17.68 5.93
CA LYS A 160 -1.91 16.62 6.89
C LYS A 160 -1.59 15.25 6.30
N HIS A 161 -2.08 14.96 5.08
CA HIS A 161 -1.85 13.66 4.42
C HIS A 161 -0.37 13.38 4.17
N VAL A 162 0.40 14.37 3.68
CA VAL A 162 1.84 14.21 3.48
C VAL A 162 2.55 13.94 4.81
N VAL A 163 2.24 14.68 5.87
CA VAL A 163 2.84 14.47 7.19
C VAL A 163 2.48 13.09 7.75
N GLU A 164 1.22 12.66 7.64
CA GLU A 164 0.75 11.34 8.08
C GLU A 164 1.42 10.19 7.32
N GLN A 165 1.74 10.38 6.04
CA GLN A 165 2.41 9.37 5.22
C GLN A 165 3.92 9.38 5.46
N MET A 166 4.56 10.53 5.36
CA MET A 166 6.01 10.64 5.31
C MET A 166 6.69 10.56 6.68
N ASN A 167 5.99 10.89 7.76
CA ASN A 167 6.57 10.85 9.11
C ASN A 167 6.29 9.54 9.86
N ASN A 168 5.56 8.61 9.24
CA ASN A 168 5.44 7.25 9.76
C ASN A 168 6.29 6.30 8.90
N PRO A 169 7.47 5.87 9.39
CA PRO A 169 8.38 5.04 8.60
C PRO A 169 7.77 3.68 8.23
N VAL A 170 6.83 3.14 9.01
CA VAL A 170 6.09 1.92 8.64
C VAL A 170 5.25 2.17 7.39
N LYS A 171 4.55 3.32 7.32
CA LYS A 171 3.79 3.71 6.11
C LYS A 171 4.70 3.91 4.90
N VAL A 172 5.85 4.56 5.06
CA VAL A 172 6.78 4.79 3.96
C VAL A 172 7.23 3.48 3.33
N VAL A 173 7.69 2.51 4.12
CA VAL A 173 8.18 1.24 3.58
C VAL A 173 7.06 0.35 3.03
N THR A 174 5.82 0.47 3.54
CA THR A 174 4.68 -0.35 3.10
C THR A 174 3.78 0.30 2.06
N SER A 175 3.81 1.63 1.89
CA SER A 175 2.91 2.35 0.98
C SER A 175 3.62 3.36 0.07
N GLY A 176 4.93 3.59 0.29
CA GLY A 176 5.75 4.47 -0.52
C GLY A 176 5.77 5.92 -0.07
N THR A 177 6.50 6.73 -0.81
CA THR A 177 6.66 8.16 -0.56
C THR A 177 5.61 8.98 -1.31
N GLU A 178 5.13 10.06 -0.67
CA GLU A 178 4.12 10.95 -1.22
C GLU A 178 4.55 12.43 -1.08
N ALA A 179 4.06 13.27 -1.99
CA ALA A 179 4.21 14.71 -1.94
C ALA A 179 2.93 15.40 -2.39
N PHE A 180 2.89 16.73 -2.30
CA PHE A 180 1.81 17.50 -2.90
C PHE A 180 1.69 17.19 -4.39
N ALA A 181 0.47 17.01 -4.86
CA ALA A 181 0.19 16.92 -6.28
C ALA A 181 0.32 18.30 -6.91
N ASP A 182 0.78 18.36 -8.16
CA ASP A 182 0.85 19.63 -8.91
C ASP A 182 -0.57 20.12 -9.21
N ASP A 183 -1.46 19.18 -9.56
CA ASP A 183 -2.89 19.39 -9.78
C ASP A 183 -3.69 18.30 -9.06
N MET A 184 -4.90 18.64 -8.64
CA MET A 184 -5.84 17.68 -8.06
C MET A 184 -6.24 16.63 -9.08
N PHE A 185 -6.56 15.44 -8.61
CA PHE A 185 -7.07 14.36 -9.42
C PHE A 185 -8.04 13.48 -8.66
N PHE A 186 -9.01 12.92 -9.38
CA PHE A 186 -9.97 12.00 -8.80
C PHE A 186 -9.45 10.56 -8.92
N ALA A 187 -9.31 9.87 -7.78
CA ALA A 187 -8.88 8.49 -7.74
C ALA A 187 -9.39 7.78 -6.49
N GLY A 188 -9.85 6.52 -6.63
CA GLY A 188 -10.41 5.76 -5.51
C GLY A 188 -11.62 6.44 -4.89
N GLY A 189 -12.50 7.01 -5.71
CA GLY A 189 -13.75 7.64 -5.26
C GLY A 189 -13.59 8.98 -4.53
N ILE A 190 -12.42 9.63 -4.60
CA ILE A 190 -12.18 10.90 -3.91
C ILE A 190 -11.18 11.80 -4.67
N TRP A 191 -11.36 13.12 -4.58
CA TRP A 191 -10.37 14.10 -5.02
C TRP A 191 -9.11 14.03 -4.17
N ARG A 192 -7.97 13.87 -4.83
CA ARG A 192 -6.65 13.73 -4.22
C ARG A 192 -5.78 14.94 -4.49
N MET A 193 -5.03 15.34 -3.46
CA MET A 193 -4.12 16.51 -3.48
C MET A 193 -2.69 16.08 -3.14
N VAL A 194 -2.46 14.78 -2.99
CA VAL A 194 -1.14 14.17 -2.79
C VAL A 194 -0.90 13.14 -3.88
N LYS A 195 0.33 13.06 -4.35
CA LYS A 195 0.77 12.11 -5.39
C LYS A 195 1.89 11.23 -4.86
N ARG A 196 1.94 10.00 -5.36
CA ARG A 196 3.08 9.11 -5.13
C ARG A 196 4.30 9.59 -5.86
N LEU A 197 5.47 9.45 -5.24
CA LEU A 197 6.75 9.75 -5.83
C LEU A 197 7.42 8.49 -6.39
N LYS A 198 8.23 8.69 -7.42
CA LYS A 198 9.11 7.66 -7.98
C LYS A 198 10.41 7.65 -7.15
N TRP A 199 10.36 7.12 -5.93
CA TRP A 199 11.50 7.08 -5.02
C TRP A 199 12.72 6.40 -5.64
N TRP A 200 12.50 5.47 -6.55
CA TRP A 200 13.56 4.73 -7.25
C TRP A 200 14.43 5.58 -8.17
N ASP A 201 13.96 6.76 -8.58
CA ASP A 201 14.78 7.70 -9.35
C ASP A 201 15.88 8.36 -8.49
N GLN A 202 15.77 8.23 -7.16
CA GLN A 202 16.75 8.71 -6.17
C GLN A 202 17.47 7.55 -5.44
N TYR A 203 17.24 6.32 -5.86
CA TYR A 203 17.90 5.16 -5.27
C TYR A 203 19.30 4.96 -5.84
N GLU A 204 20.33 5.26 -5.03
CA GLU A 204 21.75 5.30 -5.45
C GLU A 204 22.57 4.08 -5.03
N SER A 205 22.03 3.17 -4.19
CA SER A 205 22.75 1.94 -3.82
C SER A 205 22.89 1.00 -5.02
N ASP A 206 23.98 0.23 -5.05
CA ASP A 206 24.21 -0.77 -6.10
C ASP A 206 23.45 -2.08 -5.85
N ILE A 207 22.94 -2.29 -4.63
CA ILE A 207 22.19 -3.49 -4.29
C ILE A 207 20.80 -3.44 -4.95
N PRO A 208 20.43 -4.44 -5.77
CA PRO A 208 19.10 -4.48 -6.39
C PRO A 208 17.98 -4.54 -5.37
N VAL A 209 16.84 -3.87 -5.69
CA VAL A 209 15.63 -3.88 -4.86
C VAL A 209 14.46 -4.47 -5.62
N VAL A 210 13.77 -5.43 -5.00
CA VAL A 210 12.50 -5.96 -5.49
C VAL A 210 11.36 -5.40 -4.64
N VAL A 211 10.34 -4.88 -5.33
CA VAL A 211 9.15 -4.26 -4.69
C VAL A 211 7.84 -4.80 -5.27
N GLY A 212 6.75 -4.59 -4.55
CA GLY A 212 5.37 -4.78 -4.99
C GLY A 212 4.59 -3.46 -5.03
N HIS A 213 3.37 -3.45 -4.51
CA HIS A 213 2.51 -2.30 -4.22
C HIS A 213 2.10 -1.42 -5.41
N TYR A 214 3.00 -1.13 -6.32
CA TYR A 214 2.77 -0.27 -7.47
C TYR A 214 2.29 -1.13 -8.64
N TRP A 215 1.03 -1.05 -8.98
CA TRP A 215 0.44 -1.88 -10.03
C TRP A 215 1.07 -1.60 -11.38
N ARG A 216 1.86 -2.54 -11.83
CA ARG A 216 2.52 -2.51 -13.12
C ARG A 216 1.62 -3.13 -14.18
N ASN A 217 1.43 -2.45 -15.30
CA ASN A 217 0.64 -2.98 -16.41
C ASN A 217 1.51 -3.85 -17.31
N PHE A 218 1.08 -5.09 -17.55
CA PHE A 218 1.76 -5.96 -18.52
C PHE A 218 1.49 -5.50 -19.96
N ASN A 219 0.27 -5.09 -20.26
CA ASN A 219 -0.08 -4.50 -21.54
C ASN A 219 0.15 -2.99 -21.50
N LYS A 220 0.90 -2.46 -22.46
CA LYS A 220 1.19 -1.03 -22.62
C LYS A 220 -0.12 -0.24 -22.90
N ARG A 221 -0.86 0.08 -21.85
CA ARG A 221 -1.92 1.10 -21.90
C ARG A 221 -1.40 2.32 -21.17
N GLU A 222 -1.04 3.33 -21.93
CA GLU A 222 -0.59 4.59 -21.35
C GLU A 222 -1.75 5.24 -20.57
N LYS A 223 -1.59 5.30 -19.26
CA LYS A 223 -2.42 6.15 -18.42
C LYS A 223 -1.65 7.42 -18.12
N LYS A 224 -2.29 8.57 -18.23
CA LYS A 224 -1.71 9.91 -18.03
C LYS A 224 -0.91 10.11 -16.72
N ARG A 225 -1.05 9.21 -15.74
CA ARG A 225 -0.39 9.25 -14.41
C ARG A 225 0.17 7.89 -14.00
N ASP A 226 0.65 7.12 -14.97
CA ASP A 226 1.32 5.84 -14.70
C ASP A 226 2.73 6.11 -14.16
N LEU A 227 3.04 5.57 -12.99
CA LEU A 227 4.38 5.64 -12.41
C LEU A 227 5.43 4.93 -13.28
N PHE A 228 5.01 3.98 -14.10
CA PHE A 228 5.84 3.19 -15.01
C PHE A 228 5.75 3.65 -16.47
N GLN A 229 5.28 4.90 -16.71
CA GLN A 229 5.24 5.45 -18.06
C GLN A 229 6.62 5.33 -18.72
N HIS A 230 6.66 4.81 -19.95
CA HIS A 230 7.88 4.54 -20.73
C HIS A 230 8.81 3.45 -20.17
N ILE A 231 8.41 2.72 -19.13
CA ILE A 231 9.15 1.58 -18.61
C ILE A 231 8.52 0.30 -19.16
N ASP A 232 9.32 -0.52 -19.83
CA ASP A 232 8.86 -1.82 -20.31
C ASP A 232 8.48 -2.72 -19.13
N PRO A 233 7.37 -3.48 -19.23
CA PRO A 233 6.87 -4.29 -18.11
C PRO A 233 7.87 -5.28 -17.50
N LEU A 234 8.84 -5.74 -18.25
CA LEU A 234 9.83 -6.73 -17.79
C LEU A 234 11.20 -6.12 -17.50
N HIS A 235 11.35 -4.81 -17.65
CA HIS A 235 12.65 -4.17 -17.42
C HIS A 235 12.80 -3.68 -15.97
N TRP A 236 14.02 -3.72 -15.50
CA TRP A 236 14.45 -3.02 -14.30
C TRP A 236 14.45 -1.51 -14.55
N PHE A 237 14.22 -0.73 -13.51
CA PHE A 237 14.08 0.73 -13.59
C PHE A 237 14.80 1.44 -12.43
N GLY A 238 14.60 2.76 -12.33
CA GLY A 238 15.28 3.62 -11.36
C GLY A 238 16.61 4.16 -11.90
N ALA A 239 17.26 5.04 -11.12
CA ALA A 239 18.48 5.74 -11.50
C ALA A 239 19.59 4.78 -11.96
N LYS A 240 19.76 3.66 -11.26
CA LYS A 240 20.77 2.63 -11.59
C LYS A 240 20.20 1.40 -12.29
N LYS A 241 18.94 1.42 -12.72
CA LYS A 241 18.25 0.29 -13.35
C LYS A 241 18.31 -0.98 -12.51
N ASN A 242 18.20 -0.84 -11.20
CA ASN A 242 18.32 -1.94 -10.24
C ASN A 242 17.13 -2.03 -9.27
N VAL A 243 16.00 -1.44 -9.64
CA VAL A 243 14.71 -1.63 -8.95
C VAL A 243 13.77 -2.40 -9.85
N PHE A 244 13.08 -3.40 -9.32
CA PHE A 244 12.11 -4.20 -10.05
C PHE A 244 10.80 -4.31 -9.28
N CYS A 245 9.67 -3.96 -9.91
CA CYS A 245 8.35 -4.17 -9.34
C CYS A 245 7.73 -5.45 -9.88
N ILE A 246 7.37 -6.37 -8.98
CA ILE A 246 6.76 -7.67 -9.31
C ILE A 246 5.22 -7.66 -9.24
N ASP A 247 4.63 -6.54 -8.88
CA ASP A 247 3.18 -6.43 -8.74
C ASP A 247 2.50 -6.09 -10.08
N TYR A 248 1.92 -7.09 -10.70
CA TYR A 248 1.11 -6.93 -11.91
C TYR A 248 -0.40 -6.98 -11.62
N SER A 249 -0.81 -6.66 -10.40
CA SER A 249 -2.21 -6.64 -9.94
C SER A 249 -2.94 -7.99 -10.05
N VAL A 250 -3.04 -8.70 -8.95
CA VAL A 250 -3.79 -9.97 -8.88
C VAL A 250 -5.25 -9.77 -9.30
N GLY A 251 -5.88 -8.68 -8.85
CA GLY A 251 -7.26 -8.35 -9.23
C GLY A 251 -7.43 -8.16 -10.73
N LYS A 252 -6.49 -7.47 -11.39
CA LYS A 252 -6.53 -7.32 -12.85
C LYS A 252 -6.35 -8.65 -13.57
N ARG A 253 -5.48 -9.54 -13.07
CA ARG A 253 -5.32 -10.89 -13.62
C ARG A 253 -6.57 -11.74 -13.48
N TYR A 254 -7.29 -11.57 -12.38
CA TYR A 254 -8.58 -12.21 -12.18
C TYR A 254 -9.60 -11.75 -13.24
N GLU A 255 -9.75 -10.44 -13.44
CA GLU A 255 -10.62 -9.85 -14.47
C GLU A 255 -10.28 -10.34 -15.88
N ASP A 256 -9.00 -10.28 -16.25
CA ASP A 256 -8.53 -10.72 -17.56
C ASP A 256 -8.89 -12.20 -17.83
N ARG A 257 -8.79 -13.06 -16.80
CA ARG A 257 -9.18 -14.47 -16.90
C ARG A 257 -10.69 -14.67 -17.04
N GLN A 258 -11.51 -13.87 -16.36
CA GLN A 258 -12.96 -13.94 -16.52
C GLN A 258 -13.37 -13.54 -17.93
N HIS A 259 -12.84 -12.45 -18.47
CA HIS A 259 -13.12 -12.02 -19.84
C HIS A 259 -12.69 -13.04 -20.90
N GLN A 260 -11.56 -13.71 -20.70
CA GLN A 260 -11.14 -14.80 -21.58
C GLN A 260 -12.13 -15.99 -21.55
N ARG A 261 -12.58 -16.41 -20.37
CA ARG A 261 -13.58 -17.48 -20.24
C ARG A 261 -14.90 -17.14 -20.91
N GLU A 262 -15.39 -15.89 -20.76
CA GLU A 262 -16.60 -15.41 -21.44
C GLU A 262 -16.43 -15.41 -22.97
N PHE A 263 -15.25 -15.10 -23.47
CA PHE A 263 -14.93 -15.11 -24.90
C PHE A 263 -14.92 -16.50 -25.48
N TYR A 264 -14.40 -17.50 -24.77
CA TYR A 264 -14.34 -18.89 -25.25
C TYR A 264 -15.64 -19.67 -25.05
N ASN A 265 -16.59 -19.15 -24.23
CA ASN A 265 -17.88 -19.76 -24.01
C ASN A 265 -19.01 -19.14 -24.89
N LYS A 266 -18.70 -18.20 -25.76
CA LYS A 266 -19.56 -17.65 -26.80
C LYS A 266 -19.19 -18.24 -28.16
#